data_0a9d5bef505ccf82c9acea7d255b466a
#
_entry.id   0a9d5bef505ccf82c9acea7d255b466a
#
_cell.length_a   1.000
_cell.length_b   1.000
_cell.length_c   1.000
_cell.angle_alpha   90.00
_cell.angle_beta   90.00
_cell.angle_gamma   90.00
#
_symmetry.space_group_name_H-M   'P 1'
#
loop_
_entity.id
_entity.type
_entity.pdbx_description
1 polymer ?
#
loop_
_entity_poly.entity_id
_entity_poly.type
_entity_poly.pdbx_seq_one_letter_code
_entity_poly.pdbx_strand_id
1 'polypeptide(L)'
;MAAQRAYTTHPLVLRRVTVRRVQEVTPRMRRVVLGGDQLASFTRDGIEHPAFAAPGFDDHIKVILASDGDVRAALPAQLPHGIEWTPAGNRLTRDYTPRRVDVEAGEFDLDFVAHGDGPASAWAASARVGDELWFVGPKSSLRLPERLDWIWLIGDETALPAIGRFLDERPLDAPAHVLVTVPDDSARQEPALRDGDTVTWVTAEPGDAAALEAAVRALPVPASEGYAWAAAESRALLPVRRYLRRERKLAKDRLNITGYWHHEEPGTAEPGAAGTSPDAGKVVAEVPARIPSPLPWLVTRAAVQLGVIDAVADAPGVTLGALASHVGVPAAGVGALLPLLTAHGVVVGDETGLRLGPAGEELLDDHEREEYAGQEAELLLSLARLAPALRNGTSSWREASHTTLRDAVAQDADRYGELVEECEQLLFLLTGLTADPLWEGVDTCLLTGPGSASVAAALDDAGRRPRLRVAEGDVPAAVLREAVQAPERIDWTAGPADVAVAAKALAYRTDHEAALLLTELAGWAATAVVVEASRPDGLSPHAAEAALQAYAATGAPLRDSAAIAALAERTGWYVDRVVALGWGTEATVLRRA
;
A
#
# COMPACT_ATOMS: atom_id res chain seq x y z
N MET A 1 -6.63 17.39 -8.71
CA MET A 1 -7.16 16.84 -7.44
C MET A 1 -7.31 15.34 -7.61
N ALA A 2 -6.49 14.56 -6.93
CA ALA A 2 -6.71 13.11 -6.85
C ALA A 2 -7.85 12.90 -5.85
N ALA A 3 -9.03 12.49 -6.32
CA ALA A 3 -10.11 12.10 -5.45
C ALA A 3 -9.68 10.84 -4.71
N GLN A 4 -9.61 10.93 -3.39
CA GLN A 4 -9.21 9.86 -2.50
C GLN A 4 -10.23 8.71 -2.62
N ARG A 5 -9.76 7.47 -2.79
CA ARG A 5 -10.64 6.30 -2.82
C ARG A 5 -11.39 6.21 -1.49
N ALA A 6 -12.70 6.03 -1.57
CA ALA A 6 -13.50 5.87 -0.37
C ALA A 6 -13.37 4.44 0.17
N TYR A 7 -12.81 4.26 1.36
CA TYR A 7 -12.73 2.98 2.06
C TYR A 7 -13.48 3.03 3.39
N THR A 8 -14.02 1.89 3.79
CA THR A 8 -14.45 1.64 5.18
C THR A 8 -13.37 0.81 5.84
N THR A 9 -12.85 1.25 6.97
CA THR A 9 -11.81 0.53 7.72
C THR A 9 -12.41 -0.50 8.67
N HIS A 10 -11.67 -1.58 8.92
CA HIS A 10 -12.07 -2.64 9.85
C HIS A 10 -10.97 -2.89 10.89
N PRO A 11 -11.36 -3.26 12.12
CA PRO A 11 -10.40 -3.69 13.13
C PRO A 11 -9.61 -4.91 12.65
N LEU A 12 -8.29 -4.84 12.75
CA LEU A 12 -7.43 -5.97 12.37
C LEU A 12 -7.38 -6.99 13.49
N VAL A 13 -7.96 -8.15 13.23
CA VAL A 13 -8.06 -9.27 14.19
C VAL A 13 -7.45 -10.52 13.60
N LEU A 14 -6.52 -11.13 14.34
CA LEU A 14 -6.00 -12.46 14.05
C LEU A 14 -7.05 -13.49 14.40
N ARG A 15 -7.48 -14.29 13.44
CA ARG A 15 -8.53 -15.30 13.60
C ARG A 15 -8.04 -16.69 13.22
N ARG A 16 -8.57 -17.68 13.91
CA ARG A 16 -8.41 -19.09 13.59
C ARG A 16 -9.75 -19.64 13.12
N VAL A 17 -9.71 -20.36 12.02
CA VAL A 17 -10.86 -21.09 11.47
C VAL A 17 -10.46 -22.53 11.13
N THR A 18 -11.43 -23.36 10.86
CA THR A 18 -11.23 -24.75 10.44
C THR A 18 -11.94 -25.02 9.13
N VAL A 19 -11.37 -25.89 8.33
CA VAL A 19 -11.99 -26.37 7.09
C VAL A 19 -13.27 -27.14 7.43
N ARG A 20 -14.38 -26.71 6.89
CA ARG A 20 -15.70 -27.35 7.02
C ARG A 20 -16.04 -28.26 5.85
N ARG A 21 -15.72 -27.81 4.65
CA ARG A 21 -15.95 -28.52 3.38
C ARG A 21 -14.87 -28.14 2.38
N VAL A 22 -14.64 -29.02 1.43
CA VAL A 22 -13.80 -28.75 0.25
C VAL A 22 -14.59 -29.15 -0.99
N GLN A 23 -14.53 -28.32 -2.02
CA GLN A 23 -15.28 -28.50 -3.26
C GLN A 23 -14.40 -28.16 -4.46
N GLU A 24 -14.51 -28.94 -5.53
CA GLU A 24 -13.94 -28.56 -6.83
C GLU A 24 -14.96 -27.67 -7.55
N VAL A 25 -14.62 -26.40 -7.77
CA VAL A 25 -15.45 -25.43 -8.51
C VAL A 25 -15.27 -25.66 -10.01
N THR A 26 -14.03 -25.79 -10.43
CA THR A 26 -13.60 -26.20 -11.77
C THR A 26 -12.37 -27.11 -11.62
N PRO A 27 -11.92 -27.78 -12.67
CA PRO A 27 -10.66 -28.54 -12.62
C PRO A 27 -9.45 -27.69 -12.20
N ARG A 28 -9.57 -26.35 -12.30
CA ARG A 28 -8.51 -25.40 -11.99
C ARG A 28 -8.78 -24.55 -10.73
N MET A 29 -9.94 -24.72 -10.10
CA MET A 29 -10.30 -23.91 -8.92
C MET A 29 -10.93 -24.77 -7.83
N ARG A 30 -10.33 -24.72 -6.65
CA ARG A 30 -10.76 -25.44 -5.45
C ARG A 30 -11.28 -24.47 -4.41
N ARG A 31 -12.51 -24.72 -3.96
CA ARG A 31 -13.14 -23.96 -2.88
C ARG A 31 -12.92 -24.66 -1.54
N VAL A 32 -12.46 -23.90 -0.56
CA VAL A 32 -12.34 -24.31 0.84
C VAL A 32 -13.33 -23.49 1.65
N VAL A 33 -14.32 -24.16 2.22
CA VAL A 33 -15.28 -23.53 3.15
C VAL A 33 -14.70 -23.59 4.55
N LEU A 34 -14.58 -22.42 5.16
CA LEU A 34 -13.95 -22.21 6.46
C LEU A 34 -14.98 -21.72 7.47
N GLY A 35 -14.86 -22.14 8.71
CA GLY A 35 -15.76 -21.70 9.77
C GLY A 35 -15.15 -21.88 11.14
N GLY A 36 -15.73 -21.22 12.14
CA GLY A 36 -15.27 -21.33 13.52
C GLY A 36 -15.82 -20.23 14.41
N ASP A 37 -15.73 -20.46 15.73
CA ASP A 37 -16.29 -19.57 16.75
C ASP A 37 -15.71 -18.14 16.71
N GLN A 38 -14.48 -17.99 16.16
CA GLN A 38 -13.84 -16.69 16.03
C GLN A 38 -14.36 -15.85 14.85
N LEU A 39 -15.32 -16.34 14.08
CA LEU A 39 -16.05 -15.52 13.11
C LEU A 39 -17.16 -14.70 13.78
N ALA A 40 -17.72 -15.15 14.90
CA ALA A 40 -18.51 -14.32 15.79
C ALA A 40 -17.61 -13.39 16.63
N SER A 41 -18.19 -12.49 17.41
CA SER A 41 -17.44 -11.76 18.44
C SER A 41 -16.94 -12.74 19.49
N PHE A 42 -15.69 -12.55 19.92
CA PHE A 42 -15.04 -13.45 20.88
C PHE A 42 -14.05 -12.69 21.76
N THR A 43 -13.70 -13.30 22.90
CA THR A 43 -12.66 -12.78 23.80
C THR A 43 -11.42 -13.68 23.75
N ARG A 44 -10.24 -13.09 23.62
CA ARG A 44 -8.95 -13.76 23.70
C ARG A 44 -7.98 -12.90 24.51
N ASP A 45 -7.31 -13.51 25.50
CA ASP A 45 -6.34 -12.85 26.40
C ASP A 45 -6.92 -11.59 27.08
N GLY A 46 -8.22 -11.60 27.39
CA GLY A 46 -8.94 -10.48 28.02
C GLY A 46 -9.33 -9.35 27.04
N ILE A 47 -9.05 -9.49 25.76
CA ILE A 47 -9.41 -8.53 24.71
C ILE A 47 -10.66 -9.02 23.99
N GLU A 48 -11.67 -8.15 23.90
CA GLU A 48 -12.88 -8.40 23.10
C GLU A 48 -12.61 -8.06 21.62
N HIS A 49 -12.92 -9.02 20.76
CA HIS A 49 -12.78 -8.87 19.32
C HIS A 49 -14.16 -8.87 18.67
N PRO A 50 -14.43 -7.94 17.71
CA PRO A 50 -15.70 -7.90 16.99
C PRO A 50 -15.88 -9.12 16.09
N ALA A 51 -17.10 -9.36 15.64
CA ALA A 51 -17.38 -10.37 14.63
C ALA A 51 -16.62 -10.07 13.32
N PHE A 52 -16.32 -11.11 12.56
CA PHE A 52 -15.73 -10.99 11.24
C PHE A 52 -16.70 -10.26 10.30
N ALA A 53 -16.21 -9.26 9.61
CA ALA A 53 -16.94 -8.52 8.60
C ALA A 53 -16.06 -8.35 7.36
N ALA A 54 -16.62 -8.65 6.21
CA ALA A 54 -16.02 -8.42 4.91
C ALA A 54 -17.14 -8.02 3.95
N PRO A 55 -17.63 -6.76 4.00
CA PRO A 55 -18.81 -6.34 3.25
C PRO A 55 -18.52 -5.99 1.78
N GLY A 56 -17.26 -5.76 1.41
CA GLY A 56 -16.88 -5.43 0.03
C GLY A 56 -16.65 -6.68 -0.82
N PHE A 57 -16.99 -6.60 -2.09
CA PHE A 57 -16.83 -7.73 -3.03
C PHE A 57 -15.37 -8.07 -3.31
N ASP A 58 -14.46 -7.10 -3.22
CA ASP A 58 -13.01 -7.23 -3.41
C ASP A 58 -12.23 -7.21 -2.09
N ASP A 59 -12.91 -7.31 -0.96
CA ASP A 59 -12.26 -7.46 0.34
C ASP A 59 -11.28 -8.63 0.32
N HIS A 60 -10.14 -8.43 0.93
CA HIS A 60 -9.14 -9.50 1.05
C HIS A 60 -8.68 -9.67 2.48
N ILE A 61 -8.45 -10.92 2.83
CA ILE A 61 -7.86 -11.33 4.09
C ILE A 61 -6.45 -11.85 3.84
N LYS A 62 -5.56 -11.60 4.79
CA LYS A 62 -4.19 -12.12 4.73
C LYS A 62 -4.13 -13.47 5.42
N VAL A 63 -4.06 -14.52 4.62
CA VAL A 63 -3.84 -15.92 5.09
C VAL A 63 -2.40 -16.07 5.55
N ILE A 64 -2.19 -16.74 6.68
CA ILE A 64 -0.88 -16.97 7.28
C ILE A 64 -0.55 -18.46 7.21
N LEU A 65 0.57 -18.75 6.59
CA LEU A 65 1.16 -20.08 6.46
C LEU A 65 2.58 -20.07 7.03
N ALA A 66 3.19 -21.23 7.13
CA ALA A 66 4.58 -21.38 7.55
C ALA A 66 5.35 -22.30 6.62
N SER A 67 6.57 -21.92 6.24
CA SER A 67 7.43 -22.71 5.35
C SER A 67 7.91 -24.02 5.99
N ASP A 68 7.97 -24.09 7.31
CA ASP A 68 8.39 -25.26 8.10
C ASP A 68 7.21 -26.03 8.74
N GLY A 69 5.97 -25.58 8.48
CA GLY A 69 4.74 -26.14 9.04
C GLY A 69 4.39 -25.65 10.45
N ASP A 70 5.27 -24.90 11.14
CA ASP A 70 4.95 -24.29 12.45
C ASP A 70 4.28 -22.92 12.25
N VAL A 71 2.99 -22.94 11.92
CA VAL A 71 2.21 -21.71 11.74
C VAL A 71 2.15 -20.86 13.01
N ARG A 72 2.27 -21.46 14.21
CA ARG A 72 2.18 -20.68 15.45
C ARG A 72 3.36 -19.76 15.66
N ALA A 73 4.57 -20.18 15.26
CA ALA A 73 5.75 -19.34 15.25
C ALA A 73 5.69 -18.21 14.19
N ALA A 74 4.86 -18.39 13.17
CA ALA A 74 4.66 -17.42 12.09
C ALA A 74 3.57 -16.37 12.40
N LEU A 75 2.76 -16.53 13.47
CA LEU A 75 1.67 -15.63 13.76
C LEU A 75 2.15 -14.24 14.20
N PRO A 76 1.43 -13.16 13.82
CA PRO A 76 1.64 -11.84 14.39
C PRO A 76 1.12 -11.78 15.82
N ALA A 77 1.54 -10.77 16.58
CA ALA A 77 0.97 -10.47 17.87
C ALA A 77 -0.36 -9.71 17.71
N GLN A 78 -1.41 -10.15 18.41
CA GLN A 78 -2.66 -9.42 18.50
C GLN A 78 -2.50 -8.28 19.51
N LEU A 79 -2.82 -7.07 19.10
CA LEU A 79 -2.98 -5.90 19.95
C LEU A 79 -4.46 -5.68 20.30
N PRO A 80 -4.79 -4.85 21.31
CA PRO A 80 -6.18 -4.54 21.63
C PRO A 80 -7.00 -4.02 20.43
N HIS A 81 -6.38 -3.26 19.54
CA HIS A 81 -7.05 -2.63 18.40
C HIS A 81 -6.33 -2.83 17.07
N GLY A 82 -5.42 -3.81 16.97
CA GLY A 82 -4.64 -4.01 15.75
C GLY A 82 -3.74 -5.24 15.81
N ILE A 83 -2.81 -5.29 14.89
CA ILE A 83 -1.86 -6.39 14.71
C ILE A 83 -0.44 -5.86 14.68
N GLU A 84 0.46 -6.55 15.36
CA GLU A 84 1.89 -6.29 15.26
C GLU A 84 2.58 -7.43 14.52
N TRP A 85 3.17 -7.11 13.37
CA TRP A 85 3.93 -8.04 12.57
C TRP A 85 5.38 -8.15 13.09
N THR A 86 5.58 -9.00 14.09
CA THR A 86 6.92 -9.31 14.57
C THR A 86 7.71 -10.08 13.50
N PRO A 87 9.02 -9.87 13.36
CA PRO A 87 9.84 -10.66 12.43
C PRO A 87 9.70 -12.17 12.68
N ALA A 88 9.45 -12.93 11.61
CA ALA A 88 9.38 -14.39 11.65
C ALA A 88 9.89 -14.95 10.32
N GLY A 89 11.02 -15.66 10.35
CA GLY A 89 11.69 -16.15 9.14
C GLY A 89 10.97 -17.28 8.42
N ASN A 90 9.98 -17.92 9.07
CA ASN A 90 9.17 -18.99 8.48
C ASN A 90 7.79 -18.52 8.00
N ARG A 91 7.45 -17.23 8.18
CA ARG A 91 6.11 -16.68 7.83
C ARG A 91 5.95 -16.55 6.33
N LEU A 92 4.84 -17.09 5.84
CA LEU A 92 4.36 -16.92 4.48
C LEU A 92 2.96 -16.32 4.54
N THR A 93 2.73 -15.22 3.83
CA THR A 93 1.40 -14.60 3.76
C THR A 93 0.92 -14.50 2.33
N ARG A 94 -0.39 -14.70 2.13
CA ARG A 94 -1.04 -14.51 0.83
C ARG A 94 -2.41 -13.87 1.05
N ASP A 95 -2.76 -12.97 0.15
CA ASP A 95 -4.06 -12.31 0.18
C ASP A 95 -5.08 -13.12 -0.61
N TYR A 96 -6.26 -13.33 -0.02
CA TYR A 96 -7.37 -14.05 -0.64
C TYR A 96 -8.68 -13.32 -0.44
N THR A 97 -9.51 -13.31 -1.48
CA THR A 97 -10.85 -12.74 -1.42
C THR A 97 -11.82 -13.75 -0.78
N PRO A 98 -12.55 -13.39 0.29
CA PRO A 98 -13.71 -14.17 0.76
C PRO A 98 -14.78 -14.19 -0.34
N ARG A 99 -14.89 -15.31 -1.06
CA ARG A 99 -15.82 -15.47 -2.20
C ARG A 99 -17.28 -15.35 -1.77
N ARG A 100 -17.59 -15.82 -0.58
CA ARG A 100 -18.89 -15.73 0.07
C ARG A 100 -18.68 -15.63 1.58
N VAL A 101 -19.47 -14.80 2.22
CA VAL A 101 -19.51 -14.70 3.69
C VAL A 101 -20.93 -15.01 4.15
N ASP A 102 -21.08 -16.06 4.95
CA ASP A 102 -22.35 -16.47 5.54
C ASP A 102 -22.28 -16.28 7.06
N VAL A 103 -22.76 -15.13 7.50
CA VAL A 103 -22.72 -14.72 8.91
C VAL A 103 -23.60 -15.64 9.77
N GLU A 104 -24.74 -16.11 9.25
CA GLU A 104 -25.67 -16.96 9.99
C GLU A 104 -25.10 -18.36 10.20
N ALA A 105 -24.45 -18.92 9.18
CA ALA A 105 -23.78 -20.21 9.28
C ALA A 105 -22.43 -20.13 10.01
N GLY A 106 -21.86 -18.92 10.21
CA GLY A 106 -20.52 -18.73 10.73
C GLY A 106 -19.45 -19.32 9.81
N GLU A 107 -19.61 -19.14 8.50
CA GLU A 107 -18.75 -19.68 7.46
C GLU A 107 -18.38 -18.63 6.40
N PHE A 108 -17.25 -18.81 5.76
CA PHE A 108 -16.89 -18.12 4.54
C PHE A 108 -16.11 -19.02 3.60
N ASP A 109 -16.11 -18.69 2.32
CA ASP A 109 -15.50 -19.48 1.26
C ASP A 109 -14.25 -18.78 0.74
N LEU A 110 -13.15 -19.52 0.55
CA LEU A 110 -11.98 -19.12 -0.22
C LEU A 110 -11.83 -20.01 -1.44
N ASP A 111 -11.63 -19.39 -2.60
CA ASP A 111 -11.35 -20.09 -3.85
C ASP A 111 -9.86 -20.00 -4.17
N PHE A 112 -9.24 -21.15 -4.38
CA PHE A 112 -7.82 -21.29 -4.68
C PHE A 112 -7.66 -21.73 -6.12
N VAL A 113 -6.96 -20.95 -6.92
CA VAL A 113 -6.59 -21.36 -8.29
C VAL A 113 -5.48 -22.41 -8.20
N ALA A 114 -5.68 -23.52 -8.88
CA ALA A 114 -4.71 -24.61 -8.95
C ALA A 114 -3.64 -24.28 -10.01
N HIS A 115 -2.72 -23.39 -9.67
CA HIS A 115 -1.57 -23.05 -10.50
C HIS A 115 -0.29 -23.06 -9.66
N GLY A 116 0.79 -23.61 -10.24
CA GLY A 116 2.13 -23.59 -9.63
C GLY A 116 2.26 -24.31 -8.28
N ASP A 117 3.49 -24.27 -7.75
CA ASP A 117 3.88 -24.93 -6.50
C ASP A 117 3.87 -23.96 -5.30
N GLY A 118 3.06 -22.88 -5.35
CA GLY A 118 2.99 -21.89 -4.29
C GLY A 118 2.45 -22.46 -2.96
N PRO A 119 2.88 -21.94 -1.80
CA PRO A 119 2.54 -22.51 -0.48
C PRO A 119 1.03 -22.54 -0.21
N ALA A 120 0.28 -21.56 -0.69
CA ALA A 120 -1.17 -21.53 -0.52
C ALA A 120 -1.89 -22.52 -1.44
N SER A 121 -1.42 -22.71 -2.68
CA SER A 121 -1.93 -23.73 -3.60
C SER A 121 -1.64 -25.14 -3.04
N ALA A 122 -0.44 -25.36 -2.51
CA ALA A 122 -0.07 -26.64 -1.89
C ALA A 122 -0.92 -26.93 -0.63
N TRP A 123 -1.15 -25.91 0.23
CA TRP A 123 -2.05 -26.05 1.37
C TRP A 123 -3.47 -26.40 0.91
N ALA A 124 -4.03 -25.65 -0.04
CA ALA A 124 -5.39 -25.87 -0.54
C ALA A 124 -5.55 -27.24 -1.20
N ALA A 125 -4.55 -27.72 -1.94
CA ALA A 125 -4.56 -29.03 -2.59
C ALA A 125 -4.64 -30.17 -1.56
N SER A 126 -4.01 -30.01 -0.39
CA SER A 126 -3.98 -31.01 0.69
C SER A 126 -5.05 -30.81 1.76
N ALA A 127 -5.74 -29.68 1.78
CA ALA A 127 -6.70 -29.29 2.81
C ALA A 127 -7.82 -30.32 3.02
N ARG A 128 -8.10 -30.67 4.27
CA ARG A 128 -9.12 -31.63 4.70
C ARG A 128 -10.01 -31.02 5.78
N VAL A 129 -11.21 -31.54 5.90
CA VAL A 129 -12.11 -31.16 6.99
C VAL A 129 -11.43 -31.32 8.34
N GLY A 130 -11.45 -30.23 9.13
CA GLY A 130 -10.81 -30.14 10.45
C GLY A 130 -9.43 -29.46 10.43
N ASP A 131 -8.80 -29.26 9.29
CA ASP A 131 -7.53 -28.54 9.20
C ASP A 131 -7.72 -27.07 9.63
N GLU A 132 -6.73 -26.53 10.33
CA GLU A 132 -6.74 -25.13 10.80
C GLU A 132 -6.18 -24.18 9.73
N LEU A 133 -6.74 -22.96 9.68
CA LEU A 133 -6.22 -21.84 8.94
C LEU A 133 -6.23 -20.59 9.81
N TRP A 134 -5.18 -19.78 9.69
CA TRP A 134 -5.07 -18.50 10.38
C TRP A 134 -5.06 -17.36 9.39
N PHE A 135 -5.74 -16.27 9.74
CA PHE A 135 -5.79 -15.09 8.88
C PHE A 135 -5.97 -13.80 9.68
N VAL A 136 -5.67 -12.67 9.03
CA VAL A 136 -5.90 -11.31 9.51
C VAL A 136 -6.69 -10.54 8.46
N GLY A 137 -7.56 -9.64 8.89
CA GLY A 137 -8.32 -8.74 8.01
C GLY A 137 -9.78 -9.14 7.80
N PRO A 138 -10.45 -8.49 6.82
CA PRO A 138 -9.92 -7.46 5.94
C PRO A 138 -9.53 -6.19 6.71
N LYS A 139 -8.59 -5.40 6.17
CA LYS A 139 -8.22 -4.11 6.76
C LYS A 139 -9.18 -2.99 6.38
N SER A 140 -9.76 -3.11 5.20
CA SER A 140 -10.68 -2.13 4.64
C SER A 140 -11.54 -2.74 3.55
N SER A 141 -12.67 -2.10 3.26
CA SER A 141 -13.56 -2.41 2.14
C SER A 141 -13.70 -1.22 1.22
N LEU A 142 -13.59 -1.43 -0.08
CA LEU A 142 -13.81 -0.39 -1.09
C LEU A 142 -15.28 0.02 -1.10
N ARG A 143 -15.54 1.32 -1.01
CA ARG A 143 -16.87 1.89 -1.24
C ARG A 143 -16.98 2.33 -2.69
N LEU A 144 -17.77 1.63 -3.46
CA LEU A 144 -18.10 2.05 -4.83
C LEU A 144 -18.93 3.34 -4.81
N PRO A 145 -18.84 4.19 -5.85
CA PRO A 145 -19.74 5.32 -6.02
C PRO A 145 -21.20 4.88 -6.02
N GLU A 146 -22.08 5.66 -5.37
CA GLU A 146 -23.52 5.31 -5.22
C GLU A 146 -24.26 5.17 -6.55
N ARG A 147 -23.80 5.86 -7.59
CA ARG A 147 -24.41 5.85 -8.93
C ARG A 147 -23.34 5.62 -9.98
N LEU A 148 -23.56 4.58 -10.75
CA LEU A 148 -22.77 4.23 -11.92
C LEU A 148 -23.73 3.81 -13.04
N ASP A 149 -23.40 4.16 -14.27
CA ASP A 149 -24.16 3.72 -15.44
C ASP A 149 -23.67 2.35 -15.94
N TRP A 150 -22.44 1.98 -15.62
CA TRP A 150 -21.83 0.69 -15.94
C TRP A 150 -20.61 0.41 -15.04
N ILE A 151 -20.26 -0.87 -14.93
CA ILE A 151 -19.01 -1.30 -14.31
C ILE A 151 -18.28 -2.32 -15.19
N TRP A 152 -16.98 -2.13 -15.39
CA TRP A 152 -16.10 -3.14 -15.93
C TRP A 152 -15.46 -3.94 -14.80
N LEU A 153 -15.55 -5.26 -14.91
CA LEU A 153 -14.89 -6.23 -14.03
C LEU A 153 -13.92 -7.04 -14.87
N ILE A 154 -12.64 -6.71 -14.77
CA ILE A 154 -11.59 -7.21 -15.64
C ILE A 154 -10.64 -8.08 -14.80
N GLY A 155 -10.24 -9.25 -15.32
CA GLY A 155 -9.24 -10.03 -14.61
C GLY A 155 -8.80 -11.32 -15.30
N ASP A 156 -8.07 -12.10 -14.53
CA ASP A 156 -7.73 -13.49 -14.84
C ASP A 156 -8.46 -14.46 -13.88
N GLU A 157 -8.08 -15.75 -13.86
CA GLU A 157 -8.68 -16.74 -12.98
C GLU A 157 -8.67 -16.32 -11.50
N THR A 158 -7.64 -15.56 -11.06
CA THR A 158 -7.50 -15.17 -9.66
C THR A 158 -8.50 -14.08 -9.24
N ALA A 159 -9.04 -13.35 -10.20
CA ALA A 159 -10.07 -12.33 -9.99
C ALA A 159 -11.50 -12.93 -9.89
N LEU A 160 -11.71 -14.18 -10.33
CA LEU A 160 -13.03 -14.81 -10.35
C LEU A 160 -13.74 -14.83 -8.99
N PRO A 161 -13.08 -15.00 -7.84
CA PRO A 161 -13.73 -14.91 -6.54
C PRO A 161 -14.38 -13.55 -6.29
N ALA A 162 -13.67 -12.45 -6.56
CA ALA A 162 -14.20 -11.09 -6.39
C ALA A 162 -15.30 -10.78 -7.42
N ILE A 163 -15.08 -11.11 -8.69
CA ILE A 163 -16.04 -10.93 -9.78
C ILE A 163 -17.33 -11.72 -9.48
N GLY A 164 -17.21 -13.00 -9.13
CA GLY A 164 -18.36 -13.83 -8.80
C GLY A 164 -19.13 -13.31 -7.59
N ARG A 165 -18.41 -12.83 -6.57
CA ARG A 165 -19.03 -12.23 -5.40
C ARG A 165 -19.79 -10.95 -5.76
N PHE A 166 -19.21 -10.05 -6.57
CA PHE A 166 -19.90 -8.86 -7.07
C PHE A 166 -21.22 -9.22 -7.78
N LEU A 167 -21.17 -10.24 -8.66
CA LEU A 167 -22.32 -10.66 -9.43
C LEU A 167 -23.42 -11.33 -8.58
N ASP A 168 -23.05 -12.00 -7.50
CA ASP A 168 -24.00 -12.60 -6.56
C ASP A 168 -24.62 -11.55 -5.61
N GLU A 169 -23.82 -10.68 -5.03
CA GLU A 169 -24.25 -9.70 -4.02
C GLU A 169 -24.89 -8.44 -4.63
N ARG A 170 -24.46 -8.06 -5.82
CA ARG A 170 -24.99 -6.89 -6.57
C ARG A 170 -25.05 -5.62 -5.73
N PRO A 171 -23.90 -5.09 -5.32
CA PRO A 171 -23.87 -3.86 -4.52
C PRO A 171 -24.38 -2.63 -5.28
N LEU A 172 -24.49 -2.73 -6.62
CA LEU A 172 -24.96 -1.66 -7.52
C LEU A 172 -25.92 -2.23 -8.57
N ASP A 173 -26.86 -1.40 -9.03
CA ASP A 173 -27.79 -1.75 -10.13
C ASP A 173 -27.19 -1.56 -11.54
N ALA A 174 -25.98 -1.03 -11.63
CA ALA A 174 -25.30 -0.82 -12.90
C ALA A 174 -25.04 -2.14 -13.65
N PRO A 175 -25.22 -2.18 -14.99
CA PRO A 175 -24.79 -3.31 -15.81
C PRO A 175 -23.32 -3.61 -15.63
N ALA A 176 -22.98 -4.89 -15.48
CA ALA A 176 -21.62 -5.37 -15.32
C ALA A 176 -21.10 -5.98 -16.64
N HIS A 177 -19.98 -5.45 -17.13
CA HIS A 177 -19.28 -6.03 -18.26
C HIS A 177 -18.05 -6.76 -17.75
N VAL A 178 -18.14 -8.07 -17.70
CA VAL A 178 -17.09 -8.96 -17.19
C VAL A 178 -16.18 -9.39 -18.33
N LEU A 179 -14.87 -9.29 -18.10
CA LEU A 179 -13.84 -9.81 -18.98
C LEU A 179 -12.84 -10.63 -18.17
N VAL A 180 -12.67 -11.90 -18.51
CA VAL A 180 -11.74 -12.78 -17.82
C VAL A 180 -10.86 -13.52 -18.82
N THR A 181 -9.55 -13.44 -18.62
CA THR A 181 -8.59 -14.30 -19.29
C THR A 181 -8.43 -15.62 -18.55
N VAL A 182 -8.46 -16.72 -19.29
CA VAL A 182 -8.31 -18.09 -18.75
C VAL A 182 -7.42 -18.90 -19.66
N PRO A 183 -6.63 -19.86 -19.13
CA PRO A 183 -5.73 -20.65 -19.96
C PRO A 183 -6.48 -21.60 -20.90
N ASP A 184 -7.65 -22.07 -20.51
CA ASP A 184 -8.51 -22.94 -21.32
C ASP A 184 -9.97 -22.92 -20.82
N ASP A 185 -10.86 -23.58 -21.56
CA ASP A 185 -12.30 -23.61 -21.26
C ASP A 185 -12.64 -24.30 -19.92
N SER A 186 -11.76 -25.13 -19.37
CA SER A 186 -11.99 -25.83 -18.10
C SER A 186 -11.96 -24.89 -16.88
N ALA A 187 -11.42 -23.69 -17.04
CA ALA A 187 -11.38 -22.66 -16.02
C ALA A 187 -12.65 -21.79 -15.99
N ARG A 188 -13.47 -21.84 -17.04
CA ARG A 188 -14.70 -21.02 -17.12
C ARG A 188 -15.71 -21.41 -16.05
N GLN A 189 -16.38 -20.41 -15.53
CA GLN A 189 -17.47 -20.55 -14.56
C GLN A 189 -18.77 -20.00 -15.18
N GLU A 190 -19.90 -20.37 -14.60
CA GLU A 190 -21.21 -19.83 -14.97
C GLU A 190 -21.57 -18.68 -13.98
N PRO A 191 -21.31 -17.40 -14.33
CA PRO A 191 -21.59 -16.29 -13.46
C PRO A 191 -23.10 -15.98 -13.39
N ALA A 192 -23.57 -15.46 -12.27
CA ALA A 192 -24.95 -15.00 -12.07
C ALA A 192 -25.19 -13.67 -12.79
N LEU A 193 -25.51 -13.70 -14.07
CA LEU A 193 -25.77 -12.51 -14.89
C LEU A 193 -27.21 -12.04 -14.76
N ARG A 194 -27.40 -10.70 -14.82
CA ARG A 194 -28.71 -10.02 -14.93
C ARG A 194 -28.87 -9.44 -16.34
N ASP A 195 -30.08 -8.95 -16.64
CA ASP A 195 -30.33 -8.25 -17.89
C ASP A 195 -29.39 -7.03 -18.04
N GLY A 196 -28.74 -6.94 -19.18
CA GLY A 196 -27.74 -5.91 -19.46
C GLY A 196 -26.29 -6.28 -19.12
N ASP A 197 -26.07 -7.35 -18.36
CA ASP A 197 -24.71 -7.84 -18.10
C ASP A 197 -24.13 -8.58 -19.30
N THR A 198 -22.82 -8.57 -19.39
CA THR A 198 -22.10 -9.38 -20.39
C THR A 198 -20.91 -10.08 -19.75
N VAL A 199 -20.55 -11.25 -20.28
CA VAL A 199 -19.30 -11.93 -19.94
C VAL A 199 -18.50 -12.25 -21.20
N THR A 200 -17.24 -11.89 -21.19
CA THR A 200 -16.28 -12.20 -22.26
C THR A 200 -15.16 -13.06 -21.68
N TRP A 201 -15.06 -14.28 -22.18
CA TRP A 201 -13.98 -15.19 -21.85
C TRP A 201 -12.92 -15.15 -22.94
N VAL A 202 -11.68 -14.92 -22.57
CA VAL A 202 -10.53 -14.86 -23.47
C VAL A 202 -9.57 -15.98 -23.09
N THR A 203 -9.30 -16.89 -24.02
CA THR A 203 -8.29 -17.93 -23.81
C THR A 203 -6.92 -17.32 -24.08
N ALA A 204 -6.06 -17.30 -23.06
CA ALA A 204 -4.70 -16.76 -23.11
C ALA A 204 -3.82 -17.44 -22.06
N GLU A 205 -2.52 -17.44 -22.27
CA GLU A 205 -1.57 -17.89 -21.25
C GLU A 205 -1.68 -17.00 -19.99
N PRO A 206 -1.47 -17.56 -18.78
CA PRO A 206 -1.47 -16.78 -17.56
C PRO A 206 -0.44 -15.64 -17.62
N GLY A 207 -0.88 -14.41 -17.36
CA GLY A 207 -0.01 -13.22 -17.42
C GLY A 207 0.22 -12.65 -18.83
N ASP A 208 -0.50 -13.10 -19.86
CA ASP A 208 -0.40 -12.53 -21.22
C ASP A 208 -0.99 -11.12 -21.27
N ALA A 209 -0.11 -10.12 -21.11
CA ALA A 209 -0.45 -8.70 -21.11
C ALA A 209 -1.08 -8.24 -22.45
N ALA A 210 -0.59 -8.78 -23.59
CA ALA A 210 -1.07 -8.38 -24.90
C ALA A 210 -2.49 -8.89 -25.16
N ALA A 211 -2.79 -10.12 -24.77
CA ALA A 211 -4.13 -10.69 -24.89
C ALA A 211 -5.13 -9.95 -23.98
N LEU A 212 -4.75 -9.65 -22.73
CA LEU A 212 -5.59 -8.91 -21.78
C LEU A 212 -5.86 -7.48 -22.28
N GLU A 213 -4.82 -6.73 -22.71
CA GLU A 213 -4.99 -5.37 -23.25
C GLU A 213 -5.88 -5.36 -24.48
N ALA A 214 -5.63 -6.24 -25.46
CA ALA A 214 -6.43 -6.33 -26.68
C ALA A 214 -7.91 -6.60 -26.39
N ALA A 215 -8.18 -7.49 -25.44
CA ALA A 215 -9.53 -7.80 -25.01
C ALA A 215 -10.22 -6.60 -24.31
N VAL A 216 -9.51 -5.89 -23.43
CA VAL A 216 -10.04 -4.68 -22.75
C VAL A 216 -10.34 -3.59 -23.77
N ARG A 217 -9.48 -3.38 -24.79
CA ARG A 217 -9.71 -2.41 -25.86
C ARG A 217 -10.92 -2.73 -26.72
N ALA A 218 -11.31 -4.02 -26.80
CA ALA A 218 -12.49 -4.48 -27.54
C ALA A 218 -13.81 -4.33 -26.73
N LEU A 219 -13.76 -4.05 -25.43
CA LEU A 219 -14.95 -3.85 -24.63
C LEU A 219 -15.77 -2.64 -25.15
N PRO A 220 -17.13 -2.77 -25.15
CA PRO A 220 -17.99 -1.63 -25.47
C PRO A 220 -17.68 -0.45 -24.52
N VAL A 221 -17.52 0.73 -25.10
CA VAL A 221 -17.27 1.94 -24.34
C VAL A 221 -18.54 2.76 -24.25
N PRO A 222 -19.27 2.74 -23.13
CA PRO A 222 -20.41 3.62 -22.92
C PRO A 222 -19.94 5.09 -22.84
N ALA A 223 -20.77 6.02 -23.32
CA ALA A 223 -20.51 7.45 -23.28
C ALA A 223 -20.79 8.10 -21.90
N SER A 224 -21.31 7.31 -20.96
CA SER A 224 -21.74 7.74 -19.63
C SER A 224 -20.70 7.43 -18.54
N GLU A 225 -20.99 7.82 -17.30
CA GLU A 225 -20.07 7.64 -16.18
C GLU A 225 -20.04 6.19 -15.68
N GLY A 226 -18.87 5.60 -15.62
CA GLY A 226 -18.68 4.24 -15.16
C GLY A 226 -17.49 4.05 -14.23
N TYR A 227 -17.25 2.81 -13.89
CA TYR A 227 -16.16 2.37 -13.02
C TYR A 227 -15.44 1.19 -13.66
N ALA A 228 -14.13 1.18 -13.58
CA ALA A 228 -13.34 0.03 -13.99
C ALA A 228 -12.60 -0.56 -12.78
N TRP A 229 -12.89 -1.82 -12.47
CA TRP A 229 -12.17 -2.63 -11.52
C TRP A 229 -11.40 -3.71 -12.27
N ALA A 230 -10.11 -3.87 -11.95
CA ALA A 230 -9.28 -4.87 -12.60
C ALA A 230 -8.35 -5.56 -11.58
N ALA A 231 -8.26 -6.90 -11.66
CA ALA A 231 -7.32 -7.69 -10.88
C ALA A 231 -6.78 -8.87 -11.70
N ALA A 232 -5.48 -9.00 -11.79
CA ALA A 232 -4.80 -10.07 -12.53
C ALA A 232 -3.32 -10.14 -12.13
N GLU A 233 -2.50 -10.80 -12.96
CA GLU A 233 -1.05 -10.70 -12.87
C GLU A 233 -0.59 -9.24 -12.99
N SER A 234 0.32 -8.81 -12.11
CA SER A 234 0.67 -7.39 -11.95
C SER A 234 1.19 -6.74 -13.22
N ARG A 235 2.10 -7.41 -13.96
CA ARG A 235 2.66 -6.89 -15.20
C ARG A 235 1.65 -6.91 -16.35
N ALA A 236 0.75 -7.90 -16.37
CA ALA A 236 -0.31 -7.97 -17.38
C ALA A 236 -1.29 -6.80 -17.27
N LEU A 237 -1.44 -6.20 -16.10
CA LEU A 237 -2.30 -5.04 -15.87
C LEU A 237 -1.68 -3.70 -16.31
N LEU A 238 -0.37 -3.61 -16.53
CA LEU A 238 0.29 -2.34 -16.87
C LEU A 238 -0.25 -1.68 -18.15
N PRO A 239 -0.34 -2.39 -19.32
CA PRO A 239 -0.91 -1.79 -20.51
C PRO A 239 -2.41 -1.48 -20.38
N VAL A 240 -3.15 -2.27 -19.58
CA VAL A 240 -4.55 -1.98 -19.27
C VAL A 240 -4.66 -0.68 -18.47
N ARG A 241 -3.83 -0.49 -17.44
CA ARG A 241 -3.75 0.73 -16.62
C ARG A 241 -3.45 1.95 -17.51
N ARG A 242 -2.43 1.84 -18.39
CA ARG A 242 -2.09 2.88 -19.36
C ARG A 242 -3.29 3.24 -20.24
N TYR A 243 -3.95 2.25 -20.85
CA TYR A 243 -5.13 2.45 -21.68
C TYR A 243 -6.24 3.19 -20.93
N LEU A 244 -6.61 2.71 -19.73
CA LEU A 244 -7.71 3.28 -18.94
C LEU A 244 -7.40 4.71 -18.47
N ARG A 245 -6.17 4.99 -18.02
CA ARG A 245 -5.78 6.31 -17.50
C ARG A 245 -5.48 7.34 -18.59
N ARG A 246 -4.64 6.98 -19.60
CA ARG A 246 -4.14 7.94 -20.59
C ARG A 246 -5.05 8.08 -21.82
N GLU A 247 -5.59 6.97 -22.32
CA GLU A 247 -6.41 7.00 -23.53
C GLU A 247 -7.89 7.18 -23.21
N ARG A 248 -8.40 6.42 -22.22
CA ARG A 248 -9.79 6.54 -21.75
C ARG A 248 -10.02 7.70 -20.78
N LYS A 249 -8.96 8.21 -20.16
CA LYS A 249 -8.97 9.33 -19.20
C LYS A 249 -9.93 9.11 -18.02
N LEU A 250 -10.06 7.86 -17.56
CA LEU A 250 -10.81 7.57 -16.35
C LEU A 250 -10.14 8.25 -15.15
N ALA A 251 -10.93 8.95 -14.35
CA ALA A 251 -10.44 9.60 -13.15
C ALA A 251 -9.96 8.57 -12.10
N LYS A 252 -9.04 8.95 -11.21
CA LYS A 252 -8.45 8.05 -10.20
C LYS A 252 -9.52 7.41 -9.30
N ASP A 253 -10.59 8.14 -8.99
CA ASP A 253 -11.73 7.68 -8.19
C ASP A 253 -12.72 6.76 -8.95
N ARG A 254 -12.53 6.61 -10.26
CA ARG A 254 -13.34 5.73 -11.14
C ARG A 254 -12.58 4.49 -11.59
N LEU A 255 -11.44 4.22 -10.97
CA LEU A 255 -10.53 3.16 -11.37
C LEU A 255 -9.94 2.46 -10.15
N ASN A 256 -10.03 1.12 -10.10
CA ASN A 256 -9.29 0.30 -9.16
C ASN A 256 -8.58 -0.81 -9.93
N ILE A 257 -7.24 -0.81 -9.90
CA ILE A 257 -6.41 -1.83 -10.55
C ILE A 257 -5.46 -2.37 -9.50
N THR A 258 -5.52 -3.68 -9.25
CA THR A 258 -4.74 -4.36 -8.22
C THR A 258 -4.07 -5.61 -8.79
N GLY A 259 -2.74 -5.67 -8.69
CA GLY A 259 -2.00 -6.90 -8.99
C GLY A 259 -2.26 -7.94 -7.91
N TYR A 260 -2.77 -9.11 -8.30
CA TYR A 260 -3.06 -10.19 -7.36
C TYR A 260 -1.91 -11.18 -7.24
N TRP A 261 -1.08 -11.30 -8.28
CA TRP A 261 0.06 -12.19 -8.31
C TRP A 261 1.12 -11.71 -9.29
N HIS A 262 2.34 -12.24 -9.16
CA HIS A 262 3.47 -11.98 -10.05
C HIS A 262 3.92 -13.28 -10.66
N HIS A 263 4.22 -13.25 -11.96
CA HIS A 263 4.91 -14.35 -12.64
C HIS A 263 6.40 -14.27 -12.30
N GLU A 264 6.93 -15.26 -11.56
CA GLU A 264 8.37 -15.34 -11.29
C GLU A 264 9.11 -15.80 -12.53
N GLU A 265 9.93 -14.95 -13.15
CA GLU A 265 10.87 -15.39 -14.16
C GLU A 265 12.07 -16.09 -13.49
N PRO A 266 12.49 -17.26 -13.97
CA PRO A 266 13.69 -17.93 -13.45
C PRO A 266 14.93 -17.05 -13.65
N GLY A 267 15.44 -16.45 -12.58
CA GLY A 267 16.68 -15.65 -12.57
C GLY A 267 16.59 -14.20 -12.12
N THR A 268 15.39 -13.67 -11.83
CA THR A 268 15.20 -12.33 -11.26
C THR A 268 14.61 -12.43 -9.85
N ALA A 269 15.38 -12.97 -8.91
CA ALA A 269 15.06 -12.80 -7.49
C ALA A 269 15.37 -11.37 -7.09
N GLU A 270 14.36 -10.51 -6.93
CA GLU A 270 14.54 -9.24 -6.23
C GLU A 270 15.00 -9.50 -4.80
N PRO A 271 15.97 -8.76 -4.27
CA PRO A 271 16.35 -8.85 -2.87
C PRO A 271 15.23 -8.19 -2.04
N GLY A 272 14.29 -8.97 -1.55
CA GLY A 272 13.20 -8.48 -0.68
C GLY A 272 11.84 -9.11 -0.90
N ALA A 273 11.56 -9.69 -2.06
CA ALA A 273 10.36 -10.52 -2.21
C ALA A 273 10.60 -11.87 -1.51
N ALA A 274 10.06 -12.02 -0.31
CA ALA A 274 9.97 -13.32 0.36
C ALA A 274 8.93 -14.19 -0.37
N GLY A 275 9.25 -14.59 -1.60
CA GLY A 275 8.56 -15.54 -2.44
C GLY A 275 9.42 -16.79 -2.56
N THR A 276 9.02 -17.82 -1.93
CA THR A 276 9.65 -19.08 -1.65
C THR A 276 9.86 -19.95 -2.88
N SER A 277 11.10 -20.39 -3.07
CA SER A 277 11.45 -21.62 -3.79
C SER A 277 11.26 -22.84 -2.88
N PRO A 278 10.85 -24.02 -3.38
CA PRO A 278 10.45 -25.18 -2.55
C PRO A 278 11.59 -26.05 -2.01
N ASP A 279 12.79 -25.53 -1.86
CA ASP A 279 13.91 -26.24 -1.23
C ASP A 279 14.35 -25.53 0.06
N ALA A 280 13.48 -25.58 1.11
CA ALA A 280 13.75 -25.01 2.41
C ALA A 280 14.56 -25.96 3.31
N GLY A 281 15.70 -26.38 2.81
CA GLY A 281 16.81 -26.85 3.62
C GLY A 281 17.82 -25.71 3.75
N LYS A 282 17.71 -24.86 4.81
CA LYS A 282 18.68 -23.79 5.12
C LYS A 282 19.02 -22.87 3.92
N VAL A 283 18.09 -22.05 3.52
CA VAL A 283 18.44 -20.83 2.77
C VAL A 283 18.93 -19.80 3.79
N VAL A 284 20.21 -19.84 4.10
CA VAL A 284 20.96 -18.61 4.31
C VAL A 284 20.78 -17.87 3.00
N ALA A 285 20.08 -16.72 3.01
CA ALA A 285 19.98 -15.87 1.83
C ALA A 285 21.39 -15.78 1.27
N GLU A 286 21.60 -16.22 0.02
CA GLU A 286 22.93 -16.13 -0.59
C GLU A 286 23.29 -14.65 -0.60
N VAL A 287 24.18 -14.27 0.30
CA VAL A 287 24.72 -12.91 0.31
C VAL A 287 25.38 -12.75 -1.06
N PRO A 288 24.93 -11.80 -1.89
CA PRO A 288 25.47 -11.65 -3.22
C PRO A 288 26.99 -11.51 -3.16
N ALA A 289 27.70 -12.26 -3.98
CA ALA A 289 29.16 -12.29 -4.00
C ALA A 289 29.79 -10.89 -4.30
N ARG A 290 28.96 -9.93 -4.74
CA ARG A 290 29.33 -8.53 -4.98
C ARG A 290 28.19 -7.62 -4.57
N ILE A 291 28.54 -6.46 -3.99
CA ILE A 291 27.58 -5.38 -3.77
C ILE A 291 27.04 -4.94 -5.13
N PRO A 292 25.71 -4.89 -5.33
CA PRO A 292 25.09 -4.45 -6.59
C PRO A 292 25.58 -3.06 -7.02
N SER A 293 25.72 -2.85 -8.31
CA SER A 293 26.05 -1.53 -8.86
C SER A 293 24.86 -0.57 -8.71
N PRO A 294 25.06 0.70 -8.30
CA PRO A 294 23.99 1.69 -8.30
C PRO A 294 23.65 2.23 -9.70
N LEU A 295 24.40 1.85 -10.73
CA LEU A 295 24.24 2.41 -12.08
C LEU A 295 22.85 2.16 -12.70
N PRO A 296 22.22 0.97 -12.58
CA PRO A 296 20.88 0.75 -13.11
C PRO A 296 19.87 1.75 -12.56
N TRP A 297 19.84 1.93 -11.24
CA TRP A 297 18.96 2.89 -10.58
C TRP A 297 19.22 4.33 -11.05
N LEU A 298 20.49 4.76 -11.11
CA LEU A 298 20.87 6.11 -11.55
C LEU A 298 20.49 6.38 -13.01
N VAL A 299 20.65 5.39 -13.90
CA VAL A 299 20.29 5.51 -15.32
C VAL A 299 18.77 5.54 -15.49
N THR A 300 18.03 4.72 -14.74
CA THR A 300 16.56 4.73 -14.74
C THR A 300 16.04 6.08 -14.23
N ARG A 301 16.61 6.60 -13.14
CA ARG A 301 16.29 7.96 -12.67
C ARG A 301 16.51 9.01 -13.75
N ALA A 302 17.64 8.98 -14.44
CA ALA A 302 17.91 9.91 -15.52
C ALA A 302 16.87 9.80 -16.65
N ALA A 303 16.46 8.56 -17.00
CA ALA A 303 15.44 8.34 -18.01
C ALA A 303 14.05 8.88 -17.58
N VAL A 304 13.68 8.70 -16.32
CA VAL A 304 12.45 9.27 -15.74
C VAL A 304 12.50 10.80 -15.78
N GLN A 305 13.56 11.42 -15.28
CA GLN A 305 13.71 12.87 -15.23
C GLN A 305 13.76 13.54 -16.61
N LEU A 306 14.29 12.85 -17.62
CA LEU A 306 14.32 13.33 -19.01
C LEU A 306 13.00 13.12 -19.75
N GLY A 307 12.01 12.42 -19.15
CA GLY A 307 10.76 12.07 -19.83
C GLY A 307 10.92 10.99 -20.90
N VAL A 308 12.00 10.19 -20.85
CA VAL A 308 12.25 9.10 -21.82
C VAL A 308 11.14 8.05 -21.75
N ILE A 309 10.70 7.72 -20.54
CA ILE A 309 9.67 6.70 -20.30
C ILE A 309 8.36 7.12 -21.00
N ASP A 310 7.90 8.33 -20.76
CA ASP A 310 6.68 8.87 -21.38
C ASP A 310 6.80 8.97 -22.89
N ALA A 311 7.93 9.47 -23.39
CA ALA A 311 8.16 9.62 -24.83
C ALA A 311 8.15 8.28 -25.59
N VAL A 312 8.70 7.22 -24.99
CA VAL A 312 8.68 5.87 -25.57
C VAL A 312 7.29 5.25 -25.46
N ALA A 313 6.55 5.50 -24.36
CA ALA A 313 5.18 5.05 -24.18
C ALA A 313 4.22 5.69 -25.22
N ASP A 314 4.38 6.98 -25.48
CA ASP A 314 3.51 7.73 -26.38
C ASP A 314 3.79 7.41 -27.88
N ALA A 315 5.01 6.98 -28.20
CA ALA A 315 5.42 6.62 -29.57
C ALA A 315 6.16 5.27 -29.63
N PRO A 316 5.48 4.14 -29.40
CA PRO A 316 6.11 2.82 -29.47
C PRO A 316 6.76 2.56 -30.84
N GLY A 317 8.01 2.16 -30.85
CA GLY A 317 8.83 2.04 -32.07
C GLY A 317 9.56 3.34 -32.45
N VAL A 318 9.63 4.30 -31.55
CA VAL A 318 10.36 5.56 -31.75
C VAL A 318 11.85 5.28 -31.99
N THR A 319 12.45 5.97 -32.97
CA THR A 319 13.90 5.87 -33.22
C THR A 319 14.67 6.70 -32.20
N LEU A 320 15.93 6.33 -31.93
CA LEU A 320 16.81 7.09 -31.03
C LEU A 320 16.88 8.57 -31.39
N GLY A 321 16.97 8.90 -32.67
CA GLY A 321 17.01 10.31 -33.12
C GLY A 321 15.73 11.09 -32.84
N ALA A 322 14.57 10.45 -33.05
CA ALA A 322 13.28 11.07 -32.75
C ALA A 322 13.07 11.24 -31.23
N LEU A 323 13.41 10.22 -30.45
CA LEU A 323 13.36 10.25 -28.98
C LEU A 323 14.25 11.37 -28.43
N ALA A 324 15.51 11.44 -28.87
CA ALA A 324 16.46 12.48 -28.45
C ALA A 324 15.94 13.89 -28.76
N SER A 325 15.32 14.06 -29.94
CA SER A 325 14.69 15.34 -30.32
C SER A 325 13.50 15.67 -29.44
N HIS A 326 12.69 14.67 -29.07
CA HIS A 326 11.50 14.87 -28.22
C HIS A 326 11.89 15.29 -26.79
N VAL A 327 12.87 14.60 -26.19
CA VAL A 327 13.33 14.90 -24.83
C VAL A 327 14.34 16.05 -24.75
N GLY A 328 14.72 16.65 -25.88
CA GLY A 328 15.61 17.80 -25.93
C GLY A 328 17.07 17.50 -25.54
N VAL A 329 17.53 16.27 -25.72
CA VAL A 329 18.87 15.80 -25.36
C VAL A 329 19.62 15.31 -26.62
N PRO A 330 20.94 15.55 -26.75
CA PRO A 330 21.70 15.01 -27.88
C PRO A 330 21.56 13.48 -27.99
N ALA A 331 21.42 12.96 -29.21
CA ALA A 331 21.24 11.51 -29.44
C ALA A 331 22.34 10.64 -28.80
N ALA A 332 23.58 11.14 -28.77
CA ALA A 332 24.68 10.46 -28.08
C ALA A 332 24.46 10.34 -26.56
N GLY A 333 23.78 11.32 -25.95
CA GLY A 333 23.44 11.29 -24.52
C GLY A 333 22.38 10.24 -24.21
N VAL A 334 21.26 10.24 -24.96
CA VAL A 334 20.22 9.20 -24.81
C VAL A 334 20.78 7.82 -25.16
N GLY A 335 21.58 7.73 -26.24
CA GLY A 335 22.22 6.48 -26.65
C GLY A 335 23.17 5.89 -25.59
N ALA A 336 23.77 6.70 -24.74
CA ALA A 336 24.61 6.22 -23.63
C ALA A 336 23.80 5.54 -22.51
N LEU A 337 22.51 5.86 -22.36
CA LEU A 337 21.61 5.25 -21.35
C LEU A 337 21.07 3.89 -21.84
N LEU A 338 20.83 3.75 -23.15
CA LEU A 338 20.11 2.60 -23.73
C LEU A 338 20.68 1.23 -23.34
N PRO A 339 22.00 0.98 -23.34
CA PRO A 339 22.51 -0.35 -23.00
C PRO A 339 22.11 -0.83 -21.60
N LEU A 340 22.10 0.06 -20.61
CA LEU A 340 21.67 -0.26 -19.25
C LEU A 340 20.13 -0.33 -19.14
N LEU A 341 19.42 0.60 -19.74
CA LEU A 341 17.95 0.56 -19.77
C LEU A 341 17.42 -0.72 -20.44
N THR A 342 18.10 -1.18 -21.52
CA THR A 342 17.75 -2.44 -22.19
C THR A 342 18.13 -3.66 -21.35
N ALA A 343 19.32 -3.66 -20.73
CA ALA A 343 19.77 -4.76 -19.91
C ALA A 343 18.90 -5.00 -18.66
N HIS A 344 18.21 -3.96 -18.20
CA HIS A 344 17.30 -4.02 -17.05
C HIS A 344 15.80 -3.95 -17.43
N GLY A 345 15.47 -4.21 -18.69
CA GLY A 345 14.10 -4.33 -19.15
C GLY A 345 13.26 -3.04 -19.06
N VAL A 346 13.89 -1.88 -18.90
CA VAL A 346 13.19 -0.58 -18.92
C VAL A 346 12.79 -0.22 -20.35
N VAL A 347 13.67 -0.47 -21.32
CA VAL A 347 13.41 -0.27 -22.75
C VAL A 347 13.78 -1.54 -23.49
N VAL A 348 13.04 -1.87 -24.55
CA VAL A 348 13.33 -2.98 -25.45
C VAL A 348 13.44 -2.48 -26.89
N GLY A 349 14.21 -3.18 -27.73
CA GLY A 349 14.50 -2.78 -29.11
C GLY A 349 15.89 -2.20 -29.27
N ASP A 350 16.11 -1.52 -30.39
CA ASP A 350 17.37 -0.89 -30.75
C ASP A 350 17.17 0.54 -31.24
N GLU A 351 18.22 1.19 -31.73
CA GLU A 351 18.19 2.58 -32.22
C GLU A 351 17.15 2.85 -33.33
N THR A 352 16.66 1.80 -33.99
CA THR A 352 15.69 1.89 -35.09
C THR A 352 14.24 1.78 -34.63
N GLY A 353 14.00 1.28 -33.40
CA GLY A 353 12.64 1.15 -32.88
C GLY A 353 12.58 0.74 -31.41
N LEU A 354 12.44 1.73 -30.53
CA LEU A 354 12.38 1.56 -29.08
C LEU A 354 10.94 1.40 -28.58
N ARG A 355 10.74 0.53 -27.60
CA ARG A 355 9.47 0.35 -26.86
C ARG A 355 9.78 0.23 -25.37
N LEU A 356 8.79 0.45 -24.52
CA LEU A 356 8.95 0.10 -23.11
C LEU A 356 9.07 -1.41 -22.94
N GLY A 357 9.97 -1.80 -22.05
CA GLY A 357 10.03 -3.14 -21.51
C GLY A 357 9.20 -3.25 -20.23
N PRO A 358 9.12 -4.43 -19.60
CA PRO A 358 8.31 -4.64 -18.39
C PRO A 358 8.61 -3.65 -17.28
N ALA A 359 9.87 -3.42 -16.93
CA ALA A 359 10.25 -2.44 -15.90
C ALA A 359 9.93 -0.98 -16.32
N GLY A 360 9.97 -0.67 -17.63
CA GLY A 360 9.57 0.64 -18.12
C GLY A 360 8.07 0.89 -18.07
N GLU A 361 7.27 -0.15 -18.29
CA GLU A 361 5.81 -0.08 -18.13
C GLU A 361 5.42 0.16 -16.66
N GLU A 362 6.12 -0.45 -15.69
CA GLU A 362 5.94 -0.18 -14.25
C GLU A 362 6.12 1.30 -13.93
N LEU A 363 7.13 1.96 -14.51
CA LEU A 363 7.42 3.38 -14.33
C LEU A 363 6.35 4.34 -14.93
N LEU A 364 5.30 3.84 -15.55
CA LEU A 364 4.13 4.63 -15.91
C LEU A 364 3.16 4.83 -14.75
N ASP A 365 3.30 4.09 -13.66
CA ASP A 365 2.63 4.34 -12.41
C ASP A 365 3.34 5.48 -11.66
N ASP A 366 2.57 6.41 -11.11
CA ASP A 366 3.12 7.56 -10.40
C ASP A 366 3.87 7.14 -9.13
N HIS A 367 3.37 6.12 -8.42
CA HIS A 367 4.00 5.60 -7.21
C HIS A 367 5.37 4.92 -7.50
N GLU A 368 5.44 4.06 -8.52
CA GLU A 368 6.69 3.43 -8.94
C GLU A 368 7.70 4.46 -9.45
N ARG A 369 7.22 5.54 -10.04
CA ARG A 369 8.04 6.64 -10.53
C ARG A 369 8.64 7.47 -9.40
N GLU A 370 7.92 7.62 -8.29
CA GLU A 370 8.37 8.36 -7.10
C GLU A 370 9.66 7.77 -6.52
N GLU A 371 9.86 6.45 -6.60
CA GLU A 371 11.12 5.79 -6.20
C GLU A 371 12.35 6.34 -6.95
N TYR A 372 12.16 6.92 -8.15
CA TYR A 372 13.23 7.46 -8.99
C TYR A 372 13.23 8.99 -9.08
N ALA A 373 12.15 9.66 -8.78
CA ALA A 373 12.01 11.09 -9.02
C ALA A 373 11.61 11.89 -7.77
N GLY A 374 10.92 11.27 -6.81
CA GLY A 374 10.39 11.91 -5.62
C GLY A 374 11.42 12.19 -4.52
N GLN A 375 10.92 12.54 -3.36
CA GLN A 375 11.72 12.88 -2.19
C GLN A 375 12.57 11.70 -1.69
N GLU A 376 12.03 10.48 -1.75
CA GLU A 376 12.79 9.28 -1.37
C GLU A 376 14.03 9.10 -2.24
N ALA A 377 13.90 9.28 -3.54
CA ALA A 377 15.03 9.24 -4.48
C ALA A 377 16.10 10.29 -4.15
N GLU A 378 15.69 11.50 -3.77
CA GLU A 378 16.65 12.53 -3.37
C GLU A 378 17.31 12.25 -2.02
N LEU A 379 16.56 11.64 -1.10
CA LEU A 379 17.10 11.17 0.17
C LEU A 379 18.16 10.09 -0.04
N LEU A 380 17.90 9.11 -0.92
CA LEU A 380 18.90 8.09 -1.32
C LEU A 380 20.15 8.72 -1.93
N LEU A 381 20.00 9.69 -2.83
CA LEU A 381 21.14 10.40 -3.40
C LEU A 381 21.95 11.16 -2.37
N SER A 382 21.30 11.68 -1.31
CA SER A 382 21.98 12.36 -0.21
C SER A 382 22.97 11.44 0.52
N LEU A 383 22.76 10.11 0.48
CA LEU A 383 23.65 9.11 1.08
C LEU A 383 25.06 9.10 0.46
N ALA A 384 25.26 9.69 -0.72
CA ALA A 384 26.60 9.97 -1.22
C ALA A 384 27.43 10.88 -0.26
N ARG A 385 26.73 11.61 0.63
CA ARG A 385 27.33 12.47 1.67
C ARG A 385 27.32 11.82 3.06
N LEU A 386 26.99 10.53 3.16
CA LEU A 386 26.88 9.83 4.45
C LEU A 386 28.16 9.89 5.28
N ALA A 387 29.32 9.67 4.67
CA ALA A 387 30.58 9.67 5.42
C ALA A 387 30.91 11.04 6.06
N PRO A 388 30.80 12.20 5.37
CA PRO A 388 30.92 13.50 6.04
C PRO A 388 29.81 13.75 7.05
N ALA A 389 28.57 13.36 6.77
CA ALA A 389 27.44 13.51 7.70
C ALA A 389 27.71 12.82 9.05
N LEU A 390 28.17 11.56 9.00
CA LEU A 390 28.55 10.80 10.21
C LEU A 390 29.67 11.47 11.00
N ARG A 391 30.70 12.03 10.33
CA ARG A 391 31.79 12.73 11.00
C ARG A 391 31.33 14.04 11.66
N ASN A 392 30.41 14.75 11.04
CA ASN A 392 29.93 16.05 11.49
C ASN A 392 28.73 15.95 12.44
N GLY A 393 28.18 14.74 12.68
CA GLY A 393 27.00 14.54 13.51
C GLY A 393 25.77 15.24 12.95
N THR A 394 25.58 15.19 11.62
CA THR A 394 24.46 15.81 10.92
C THR A 394 23.80 14.81 9.94
N SER A 395 22.68 15.16 9.33
CA SER A 395 22.04 14.34 8.31
C SER A 395 22.79 14.41 6.97
N SER A 396 22.74 13.33 6.20
CA SER A 396 23.28 13.34 4.82
C SER A 396 22.48 14.27 3.91
N TRP A 397 21.18 14.44 4.15
CA TRP A 397 20.37 15.46 3.49
C TRP A 397 20.96 16.86 3.66
N ARG A 398 21.23 17.27 4.89
CA ARG A 398 21.81 18.58 5.18
C ARG A 398 23.20 18.79 4.58
N GLU A 399 24.03 17.74 4.57
CA GLU A 399 25.34 17.77 3.92
C GLU A 399 25.25 17.92 2.39
N ALA A 400 24.17 17.44 1.78
CA ALA A 400 23.94 17.52 0.34
C ALA A 400 23.23 18.82 -0.06
N SER A 401 22.19 19.24 0.66
CA SER A 401 21.29 20.33 0.29
C SER A 401 21.55 21.65 1.00
N HIS A 402 22.37 21.65 2.08
CA HIS A 402 22.63 22.79 2.97
C HIS A 402 21.42 23.31 3.74
N THR A 403 20.30 22.58 3.74
CA THR A 403 19.07 22.88 4.47
C THR A 403 18.58 21.64 5.23
N THR A 404 17.65 21.76 6.18
CA THR A 404 17.02 20.59 6.79
C THR A 404 15.94 20.02 5.88
N LEU A 405 15.61 18.74 6.04
CA LEU A 405 14.50 18.15 5.28
C LEU A 405 13.17 18.87 5.61
N ARG A 406 12.97 19.20 6.89
CA ARG A 406 11.80 19.98 7.34
C ARG A 406 11.64 21.29 6.57
N ASP A 407 12.73 22.04 6.40
CA ASP A 407 12.68 23.33 5.70
C ASP A 407 12.45 23.13 4.19
N ALA A 408 12.96 22.05 3.60
CA ALA A 408 12.72 21.71 2.21
C ALA A 408 11.24 21.37 1.97
N VAL A 409 10.65 20.50 2.77
CA VAL A 409 9.22 20.10 2.62
C VAL A 409 8.26 21.22 2.98
N ALA A 410 8.63 22.13 3.88
CA ALA A 410 7.79 23.25 4.25
C ALA A 410 7.62 24.30 3.12
N GLN A 411 8.45 24.25 2.08
CA GLN A 411 8.46 25.20 0.97
C GLN A 411 8.05 24.56 -0.37
N ASP A 412 7.78 23.26 -0.39
CA ASP A 412 7.53 22.48 -1.61
C ASP A 412 6.27 21.64 -1.43
N ALA A 413 5.22 21.95 -2.19
CA ALA A 413 3.92 21.30 -2.08
C ALA A 413 3.96 19.82 -2.53
N ASP A 414 4.76 19.51 -3.56
CA ASP A 414 4.86 18.15 -4.09
C ASP A 414 5.55 17.26 -3.04
N ARG A 415 6.65 17.71 -2.43
CA ARG A 415 7.35 17.00 -1.36
C ARG A 415 6.47 16.76 -0.12
N TYR A 416 5.72 17.78 0.29
CA TYR A 416 4.82 17.60 1.42
C TYR A 416 3.65 16.70 1.07
N GLY A 417 3.20 16.73 -0.20
CA GLY A 417 2.20 15.84 -0.76
C GLY A 417 2.60 14.37 -0.67
N GLU A 418 3.84 14.03 -1.03
CA GLU A 418 4.38 12.68 -0.88
C GLU A 418 4.31 12.20 0.58
N LEU A 419 4.72 13.04 1.55
CA LEU A 419 4.60 12.68 2.98
C LEU A 419 3.15 12.49 3.43
N VAL A 420 2.20 13.24 2.89
CA VAL A 420 0.77 13.07 3.19
C VAL A 420 0.24 11.77 2.60
N GLU A 421 0.64 11.41 1.37
CA GLU A 421 0.27 10.15 0.72
C GLU A 421 0.80 8.93 1.49
N GLU A 422 2.06 8.95 1.94
CA GLU A 422 2.63 7.92 2.82
C GLU A 422 1.83 7.75 4.12
N CYS A 423 1.26 8.84 4.64
CA CYS A 423 0.45 8.82 5.86
C CYS A 423 -0.96 8.24 5.66
N GLU A 424 -1.44 7.97 4.45
CA GLU A 424 -2.76 7.36 4.23
C GLU A 424 -2.87 5.99 4.91
N GLN A 425 -1.77 5.24 5.01
CA GLN A 425 -1.72 3.96 5.72
C GLN A 425 -2.01 4.08 7.23
N LEU A 426 -1.81 5.25 7.84
CA LEU A 426 -2.15 5.47 9.24
C LEU A 426 -3.63 5.25 9.54
N LEU A 427 -4.53 5.53 8.59
CA LEU A 427 -5.97 5.37 8.77
C LEU A 427 -6.35 3.98 9.29
N PHE A 428 -5.63 2.94 8.85
CA PHE A 428 -5.85 1.55 9.28
C PHE A 428 -5.31 1.23 10.68
N LEU A 429 -4.46 2.10 11.24
CA LEU A 429 -3.78 1.90 12.51
C LEU A 429 -4.39 2.72 13.65
N LEU A 430 -5.09 3.81 13.33
CA LEU A 430 -5.53 4.80 14.31
C LEU A 430 -6.70 4.34 15.20
N THR A 431 -7.28 3.16 14.98
CA THR A 431 -8.36 2.61 15.82
C THR A 431 -7.98 2.59 17.29
N GLY A 432 -6.72 2.21 17.62
CA GLY A 432 -6.22 2.21 18.99
C GLY A 432 -6.15 3.61 19.61
N LEU A 433 -5.82 4.62 18.81
CA LEU A 433 -5.82 6.01 19.26
C LEU A 433 -7.23 6.54 19.44
N THR A 434 -8.14 6.31 18.47
CA THR A 434 -9.51 6.86 18.53
C THR A 434 -10.37 6.20 19.60
N ALA A 435 -10.05 4.97 20.01
CA ALA A 435 -10.69 4.27 21.11
C ALA A 435 -10.17 4.69 22.50
N ASP A 436 -9.03 5.38 22.54
CA ASP A 436 -8.39 5.76 23.83
C ASP A 436 -9.29 6.67 24.66
N PRO A 437 -9.34 6.48 25.99
CA PRO A 437 -10.12 7.33 26.91
C PRO A 437 -9.72 8.81 26.91
N LEU A 438 -8.56 9.17 26.34
CA LEU A 438 -8.13 10.58 26.24
C LEU A 438 -9.17 11.47 25.55
N TRP A 439 -10.03 10.90 24.70
CA TRP A 439 -11.05 11.63 23.93
C TRP A 439 -12.32 11.93 24.72
N GLU A 440 -12.44 11.46 25.96
CA GLU A 440 -13.59 11.76 26.81
C GLU A 440 -13.55 13.23 27.22
N GLY A 441 -14.60 13.98 26.84
CA GLY A 441 -14.72 15.42 27.16
C GLY A 441 -13.80 16.35 26.35
N VAL A 442 -13.23 15.87 25.24
CA VAL A 442 -12.40 16.68 24.33
C VAL A 442 -13.32 17.44 23.36
N ASP A 443 -13.33 18.77 23.46
CA ASP A 443 -14.08 19.67 22.58
C ASP A 443 -13.25 20.19 21.41
N THR A 444 -11.92 20.28 21.58
CA THR A 444 -10.99 20.85 20.59
C THR A 444 -9.75 19.98 20.43
N CYS A 445 -9.34 19.75 19.16
CA CYS A 445 -8.13 19.01 18.83
C CYS A 445 -7.28 19.80 17.84
N LEU A 446 -6.01 19.98 18.17
CA LEU A 446 -5.00 20.57 17.29
C LEU A 446 -4.22 19.47 16.59
N LEU A 447 -4.13 19.52 15.28
CA LEU A 447 -3.38 18.58 14.44
C LEU A 447 -2.14 19.24 13.85
N THR A 448 -1.05 18.50 13.75
CA THR A 448 0.18 18.90 13.04
C THR A 448 0.88 17.69 12.44
N GLY A 449 1.59 17.90 11.35
CA GLY A 449 2.29 16.86 10.59
C GLY A 449 1.46 16.29 9.43
N PRO A 450 2.11 15.57 8.52
CA PRO A 450 1.50 15.05 7.30
C PRO A 450 0.37 14.04 7.56
N GLY A 451 0.39 13.33 8.71
CA GLY A 451 -0.69 12.42 9.12
C GLY A 451 -1.97 13.10 9.63
N SER A 452 -2.05 14.43 9.63
CA SER A 452 -3.21 15.18 10.14
C SER A 452 -4.52 14.81 9.42
N ALA A 453 -4.48 14.59 8.10
CA ALA A 453 -5.65 14.19 7.33
C ALA A 453 -6.18 12.81 7.74
N SER A 454 -5.28 11.84 7.96
CA SER A 454 -5.63 10.50 8.42
C SER A 454 -6.20 10.51 9.84
N VAL A 455 -5.66 11.34 10.75
CA VAL A 455 -6.21 11.50 12.11
C VAL A 455 -7.60 12.11 12.07
N ALA A 456 -7.81 13.15 11.26
CA ALA A 456 -9.12 13.78 11.10
C ALA A 456 -10.18 12.78 10.60
N ALA A 457 -9.84 11.98 9.59
CA ALA A 457 -10.72 10.95 9.04
C ALA A 457 -11.01 9.84 10.08
N ALA A 458 -9.99 9.35 10.79
CA ALA A 458 -10.16 8.32 11.81
C ALA A 458 -11.04 8.78 12.99
N LEU A 459 -10.93 10.05 13.42
CA LEU A 459 -11.79 10.63 14.44
C LEU A 459 -13.25 10.70 13.98
N ASP A 460 -13.47 11.11 12.72
CA ASP A 460 -14.82 11.18 12.15
C ASP A 460 -15.46 9.78 12.04
N ASP A 461 -14.73 8.80 11.54
CA ASP A 461 -15.14 7.39 11.43
C ASP A 461 -15.47 6.77 12.80
N ALA A 462 -14.72 7.13 13.84
CA ALA A 462 -14.97 6.69 15.22
C ALA A 462 -16.12 7.46 15.91
N GLY A 463 -16.78 8.38 15.21
CA GLY A 463 -17.84 9.23 15.78
C GLY A 463 -17.32 10.27 16.77
N ARG A 464 -16.01 10.51 16.85
CA ARG A 464 -15.39 11.57 17.66
C ARG A 464 -15.46 12.88 16.88
N ARG A 465 -16.02 13.93 17.47
CA ARG A 465 -16.29 15.17 16.74
C ARG A 465 -15.76 16.42 17.47
N PRO A 466 -14.49 16.45 17.86
CA PRO A 466 -13.89 17.68 18.38
C PRO A 466 -13.84 18.73 17.26
N ARG A 467 -13.79 19.99 17.63
CA ARG A 467 -13.45 21.06 16.69
C ARG A 467 -11.98 20.92 16.31
N LEU A 468 -11.71 20.65 15.04
CA LEU A 468 -10.36 20.44 14.55
C LEU A 468 -9.69 21.78 14.21
N ARG A 469 -8.41 21.89 14.59
CA ARG A 469 -7.49 22.94 14.18
C ARG A 469 -6.27 22.29 13.52
N VAL A 470 -5.66 22.97 12.57
CA VAL A 470 -4.39 22.53 11.95
C VAL A 470 -3.35 23.62 12.12
N ALA A 471 -2.23 23.27 12.75
CA ALA A 471 -1.09 24.13 12.97
C ALA A 471 0.04 23.79 12.00
N GLU A 472 -0.03 24.35 10.80
CA GLU A 472 0.96 24.18 9.75
C GLU A 472 1.26 25.50 9.02
N GLY A 473 2.41 25.55 8.34
CA GLY A 473 2.74 26.65 7.44
C GLY A 473 1.85 26.68 6.19
N ASP A 474 1.92 27.77 5.42
CA ASP A 474 1.00 28.01 4.29
C ASP A 474 1.01 26.87 3.24
N VAL A 475 2.19 26.38 2.87
CA VAL A 475 2.34 25.31 1.86
C VAL A 475 1.81 23.96 2.38
N PRO A 476 2.27 23.45 3.54
CA PRO A 476 1.70 22.25 4.16
C PRO A 476 0.18 22.34 4.39
N ALA A 477 -0.31 23.48 4.87
CA ALA A 477 -1.74 23.68 5.09
C ALA A 477 -2.56 23.63 3.81
N ALA A 478 -2.02 24.15 2.69
CA ALA A 478 -2.67 24.06 1.38
C ALA A 478 -2.80 22.60 0.92
N VAL A 479 -1.74 21.80 1.04
CA VAL A 479 -1.75 20.37 0.69
C VAL A 479 -2.74 19.60 1.56
N LEU A 480 -2.72 19.81 2.88
CA LEU A 480 -3.65 19.13 3.79
C LEU A 480 -5.12 19.50 3.52
N ARG A 481 -5.41 20.75 3.08
CA ARG A 481 -6.79 21.13 2.69
C ARG A 481 -7.32 20.31 1.53
N GLU A 482 -6.45 19.90 0.62
CA GLU A 482 -6.83 19.04 -0.52
C GLU A 482 -7.00 17.57 -0.10
N ALA A 483 -6.29 17.15 0.94
CA ALA A 483 -6.30 15.77 1.44
C ALA A 483 -7.50 15.46 2.37
N VAL A 484 -8.09 16.46 3.04
CA VAL A 484 -9.22 16.24 3.98
C VAL A 484 -10.57 16.29 3.26
N GLN A 485 -11.55 15.52 3.74
CA GLN A 485 -12.88 15.41 3.12
C GLN A 485 -13.77 16.66 3.29
N ALA A 486 -13.61 17.42 4.39
CA ALA A 486 -14.44 18.57 4.72
C ALA A 486 -13.58 19.72 5.29
N PRO A 487 -12.74 20.35 4.43
CA PRO A 487 -11.77 21.35 4.87
C PRO A 487 -12.43 22.60 5.49
N GLU A 488 -13.67 22.88 5.14
CA GLU A 488 -14.47 23.99 5.70
C GLU A 488 -14.85 23.79 7.19
N ARG A 489 -14.73 22.56 7.69
CA ARG A 489 -15.00 22.21 9.10
C ARG A 489 -13.75 22.32 9.98
N ILE A 490 -12.61 22.64 9.42
CA ILE A 490 -11.31 22.72 10.08
C ILE A 490 -10.87 24.18 10.20
N ASP A 491 -10.46 24.59 11.39
CA ASP A 491 -9.80 25.87 11.62
C ASP A 491 -8.31 25.74 11.27
N TRP A 492 -7.89 26.40 10.22
CA TRP A 492 -6.50 26.37 9.71
C TRP A 492 -5.58 27.36 10.42
N THR A 493 -5.76 27.51 11.72
CA THR A 493 -4.94 28.39 12.55
C THR A 493 -4.51 27.67 13.82
N ALA A 494 -3.25 27.85 14.19
CA ALA A 494 -2.75 27.40 15.48
C ALA A 494 -3.50 28.10 16.63
N GLY A 495 -3.70 27.39 17.74
CA GLY A 495 -4.33 27.94 18.90
C GLY A 495 -4.62 26.92 20.00
N PRO A 496 -5.16 27.36 21.14
CA PRO A 496 -5.44 26.48 22.28
C PRO A 496 -6.36 25.31 21.89
N ALA A 497 -6.05 24.14 22.44
CA ALA A 497 -6.82 22.91 22.26
C ALA A 497 -6.75 22.03 23.53
N ASP A 498 -7.73 21.14 23.70
CA ASP A 498 -7.72 20.18 24.81
C ASP A 498 -6.65 19.09 24.58
N VAL A 499 -6.50 18.68 23.31
CA VAL A 499 -5.51 17.70 22.87
C VAL A 499 -4.81 18.21 21.61
N ALA A 500 -3.50 18.04 21.53
CA ALA A 500 -2.72 18.23 20.31
C ALA A 500 -2.22 16.88 19.80
N VAL A 501 -2.31 16.61 18.47
CA VAL A 501 -1.81 15.39 17.85
C VAL A 501 -0.75 15.75 16.81
N ALA A 502 0.48 15.29 17.04
CA ALA A 502 1.59 15.35 16.10
C ALA A 502 1.69 14.00 15.37
N ALA A 503 1.13 13.93 14.16
CA ALA A 503 1.06 12.69 13.40
C ALA A 503 2.12 12.65 12.29
N LYS A 504 3.11 11.75 12.42
CA LYS A 504 4.31 11.66 11.54
C LYS A 504 5.06 12.99 11.43
N ALA A 505 4.92 13.82 12.46
CA ALA A 505 5.49 15.15 12.48
C ALA A 505 7.00 15.15 12.80
N LEU A 506 7.52 14.11 13.45
CA LEU A 506 8.93 14.05 13.85
C LEU A 506 9.83 13.35 12.81
N ALA A 507 9.26 12.55 11.92
CA ALA A 507 10.02 11.69 11.00
C ALA A 507 10.98 12.45 10.07
N TYR A 508 10.64 13.70 9.71
CA TYR A 508 11.45 14.55 8.82
C TYR A 508 12.09 15.75 9.55
N ARG A 509 12.08 15.77 10.89
CA ARG A 509 12.66 16.81 11.73
C ARG A 509 13.93 16.33 12.43
N THR A 510 14.91 17.18 12.51
CA THR A 510 16.07 16.99 13.40
C THR A 510 15.61 16.97 14.86
N ASP A 511 16.43 16.49 15.80
CA ASP A 511 16.09 16.50 17.22
C ASP A 511 15.81 17.91 17.78
N HIS A 512 16.52 18.91 17.24
CA HIS A 512 16.29 20.30 17.61
C HIS A 512 14.92 20.79 17.15
N GLU A 513 14.55 20.54 15.89
CA GLU A 513 13.26 20.93 15.32
C GLU A 513 12.08 20.16 15.96
N ALA A 514 12.30 18.88 16.29
CA ALA A 514 11.33 18.08 17.03
C ALA A 514 11.09 18.64 18.45
N ALA A 515 12.17 19.05 19.14
CA ALA A 515 12.05 19.69 20.45
C ALA A 515 11.34 21.05 20.37
N LEU A 516 11.60 21.86 19.33
CA LEU A 516 10.86 23.11 19.11
C LEU A 516 9.37 22.86 18.91
N LEU A 517 9.00 21.87 18.06
CA LEU A 517 7.59 21.51 17.87
C LEU A 517 6.91 21.11 19.18
N LEU A 518 7.53 20.22 19.97
CA LEU A 518 6.97 19.80 21.26
C LEU A 518 6.83 20.98 22.24
N THR A 519 7.77 21.94 22.21
CA THR A 519 7.69 23.16 23.02
C THR A 519 6.52 24.05 22.58
N GLU A 520 6.28 24.19 21.28
CA GLU A 520 5.15 24.93 20.74
C GLU A 520 3.82 24.28 21.14
N LEU A 521 3.72 22.93 21.04
CA LEU A 521 2.52 22.21 21.48
C LEU A 521 2.22 22.41 22.96
N ALA A 522 3.24 22.52 23.82
CA ALA A 522 3.06 22.82 25.23
C ALA A 522 2.45 24.22 25.49
N GLY A 523 2.58 25.14 24.54
CA GLY A 523 1.91 26.42 24.56
C GLY A 523 0.41 26.39 24.25
N TRP A 524 -0.05 25.32 23.58
CA TRP A 524 -1.42 25.23 23.09
C TRP A 524 -2.27 24.16 23.77
N ALA A 525 -1.66 23.10 24.31
CA ALA A 525 -2.40 21.99 24.91
C ALA A 525 -1.73 21.51 26.21
N ALA A 526 -2.52 20.94 27.12
CA ALA A 526 -2.01 20.23 28.29
C ALA A 526 -1.76 18.74 28.04
N THR A 527 -2.32 18.23 26.96
CA THR A 527 -2.15 16.85 26.50
C THR A 527 -1.70 16.86 25.05
N ALA A 528 -0.64 16.13 24.73
CA ALA A 528 -0.22 15.92 23.36
C ALA A 528 -0.11 14.41 23.05
N VAL A 529 -0.29 14.06 21.80
CA VAL A 529 -0.10 12.70 21.28
C VAL A 529 0.88 12.78 20.14
N VAL A 530 1.94 11.99 20.22
CA VAL A 530 2.93 11.84 19.14
C VAL A 530 2.70 10.49 18.49
N VAL A 531 2.32 10.48 17.21
CA VAL A 531 2.09 9.27 16.41
C VAL A 531 3.26 9.10 15.46
N GLU A 532 4.13 8.11 15.73
CA GLU A 532 5.35 7.88 14.95
C GLU A 532 5.62 6.38 14.79
N ALA A 533 6.40 6.02 13.77
CA ALA A 533 7.01 4.71 13.70
C ALA A 533 8.19 4.66 14.70
N SER A 534 8.11 3.78 15.68
CA SER A 534 9.16 3.57 16.69
C SER A 534 10.12 2.43 16.30
N ARG A 535 9.75 1.65 15.31
CA ARG A 535 10.53 0.54 14.71
C ARG A 535 10.07 0.29 13.29
N PRO A 536 10.90 -0.39 12.46
CA PRO A 536 10.49 -0.78 11.11
C PRO A 536 9.29 -1.74 11.14
N ASP A 537 8.46 -1.67 10.12
CA ASP A 537 7.41 -2.67 9.88
C ASP A 537 8.05 -4.05 9.60
N GLY A 538 7.64 -5.06 10.34
CA GLY A 538 8.15 -6.43 10.20
C GLY A 538 7.75 -7.15 8.91
N LEU A 539 6.86 -6.57 8.10
CA LEU A 539 6.51 -7.06 6.75
C LEU A 539 7.22 -6.27 5.63
N SER A 540 7.80 -5.11 5.94
CA SER A 540 8.49 -4.30 4.93
C SER A 540 9.77 -5.00 4.44
N PRO A 541 9.98 -5.15 3.13
CA PRO A 541 11.24 -5.62 2.58
C PRO A 541 12.40 -4.65 2.88
N HIS A 542 12.10 -3.37 3.13
CA HIS A 542 13.07 -2.29 3.41
C HIS A 542 13.28 -2.05 4.90
N ALA A 543 12.83 -2.95 5.79
CA ALA A 543 12.98 -2.79 7.24
C ALA A 543 14.43 -2.54 7.70
N ALA A 544 15.40 -3.19 7.05
CA ALA A 544 16.83 -3.01 7.37
C ALA A 544 17.35 -1.61 6.99
N GLU A 545 16.72 -0.94 6.04
CA GLU A 545 17.13 0.36 5.52
C GLU A 545 16.53 1.52 6.32
N ALA A 546 15.40 1.29 7.00
CA ALA A 546 14.61 2.34 7.67
C ALA A 546 15.44 3.18 8.66
N ALA A 547 16.34 2.57 9.43
CA ALA A 547 17.21 3.29 10.36
C ALA A 547 18.19 4.23 9.64
N LEU A 548 18.71 3.79 8.48
CA LEU A 548 19.63 4.59 7.67
C LEU A 548 18.89 5.73 6.98
N GLN A 549 17.67 5.48 6.47
CA GLN A 549 16.82 6.51 5.87
C GLN A 549 16.46 7.60 6.90
N ALA A 550 16.08 7.21 8.12
CA ALA A 550 15.81 8.15 9.20
C ALA A 550 17.04 9.02 9.51
N TYR A 551 18.25 8.41 9.58
CA TYR A 551 19.49 9.14 9.77
C TYR A 551 19.80 10.06 8.59
N ALA A 552 19.60 9.60 7.38
CA ALA A 552 19.79 10.41 6.17
C ALA A 552 18.92 11.67 6.19
N ALA A 553 17.68 11.52 6.61
CA ALA A 553 16.71 12.61 6.69
C ALA A 553 17.02 13.61 7.80
N THR A 554 17.30 13.12 9.01
CA THR A 554 17.26 13.94 10.23
C THR A 554 18.61 14.10 10.96
N GLY A 555 19.58 13.20 10.70
CA GLY A 555 20.82 13.09 11.47
C GLY A 555 20.66 12.32 12.78
N ALA A 556 19.48 11.72 13.01
CA ALA A 556 19.19 10.85 14.14
C ALA A 556 18.68 9.49 13.64
N PRO A 557 18.92 8.38 14.35
CA PRO A 557 18.32 7.10 14.03
C PRO A 557 16.79 7.18 14.18
N LEU A 558 16.10 6.15 13.70
CA LEU A 558 14.66 6.00 13.94
C LEU A 558 14.40 6.10 15.45
N ARG A 559 13.49 7.02 15.84
CA ARG A 559 13.21 7.32 17.24
C ARG A 559 12.28 6.27 17.83
N ASP A 560 12.82 5.41 18.69
CA ASP A 560 12.00 4.53 19.52
C ASP A 560 11.29 5.30 20.64
N SER A 561 10.43 4.60 21.39
CA SER A 561 9.66 5.19 22.48
C SER A 561 10.55 5.84 23.55
N ALA A 562 11.78 5.34 23.78
CA ALA A 562 12.71 5.92 24.74
C ALA A 562 13.29 7.25 24.23
N ALA A 563 13.61 7.34 22.95
CA ALA A 563 14.07 8.58 22.31
C ALA A 563 12.97 9.65 22.30
N ILE A 564 11.71 9.26 22.02
CA ILE A 564 10.56 10.17 22.09
C ILE A 564 10.35 10.66 23.52
N ALA A 565 10.45 9.78 24.53
CA ALA A 565 10.34 10.14 25.93
C ALA A 565 11.43 11.15 26.35
N ALA A 566 12.67 10.92 25.95
CA ALA A 566 13.78 11.83 26.24
C ALA A 566 13.61 13.20 25.55
N LEU A 567 13.04 13.26 24.36
CA LEU A 567 12.65 14.53 23.71
C LEU A 567 11.54 15.26 24.51
N ALA A 568 10.52 14.51 24.90
CA ALA A 568 9.39 15.03 25.67
C ALA A 568 9.85 15.65 27.00
N GLU A 569 10.66 14.94 27.78
CA GLU A 569 11.18 15.43 29.06
C GLU A 569 11.93 16.75 28.94
N ARG A 570 12.77 16.90 27.92
CA ARG A 570 13.55 18.12 27.67
C ARG A 570 12.67 19.32 27.30
N THR A 571 11.42 19.09 26.93
CA THR A 571 10.47 20.12 26.45
C THR A 571 9.29 20.34 27.40
N GLY A 572 9.38 19.83 28.65
CA GLY A 572 8.38 20.05 29.70
C GLY A 572 7.17 19.11 29.61
N TRP A 573 7.34 17.97 28.97
CA TRP A 573 6.37 16.90 28.92
C TRP A 573 6.84 15.67 29.70
N TYR A 574 5.91 14.85 30.18
CA TYR A 574 6.18 13.48 30.59
C TYR A 574 5.31 12.51 29.82
N VAL A 575 5.79 11.30 29.62
CA VAL A 575 5.02 10.23 29.00
C VAL A 575 4.01 9.69 30.00
N ASP A 576 2.72 9.83 29.68
CA ASP A 576 1.64 9.24 30.45
C ASP A 576 1.50 7.74 30.12
N ARG A 577 1.46 7.41 28.83
CA ARG A 577 1.43 6.05 28.31
C ARG A 577 1.81 6.00 26.84
N VAL A 578 2.08 4.78 26.37
CA VAL A 578 2.30 4.46 24.96
C VAL A 578 1.22 3.48 24.51
N VAL A 579 0.57 3.78 23.40
CA VAL A 579 -0.42 2.91 22.77
C VAL A 579 0.19 2.33 21.49
N ALA A 580 0.36 1.01 21.44
CA ALA A 580 0.80 0.34 20.23
C ALA A 580 -0.34 0.33 19.20
N LEU A 581 -0.06 0.83 18.00
CA LEU A 581 -1.04 0.92 16.91
C LEU A 581 -0.87 -0.22 15.89
N GLY A 582 0.31 -0.82 15.83
CA GLY A 582 0.67 -1.88 14.90
C GLY A 582 1.66 -1.41 13.83
N TRP A 583 2.23 -2.36 13.10
CA TRP A 583 3.26 -2.11 12.07
C TRP A 583 4.39 -1.18 12.54
N GLY A 584 4.87 -1.41 13.76
CA GLY A 584 5.93 -0.58 14.34
C GLY A 584 5.52 0.85 14.70
N THR A 585 4.25 1.22 14.54
CA THR A 585 3.73 2.56 14.86
C THR A 585 3.14 2.61 16.26
N GLU A 586 3.42 3.69 16.97
CA GLU A 586 2.95 3.94 18.34
C GLU A 586 2.37 5.34 18.48
N ALA A 587 1.41 5.48 19.38
CA ALA A 587 0.92 6.78 19.85
C ALA A 587 1.43 7.00 21.28
N THR A 588 2.36 7.94 21.46
CA THR A 588 2.88 8.34 22.77
C THR A 588 2.02 9.48 23.31
N VAL A 589 1.28 9.21 24.36
CA VAL A 589 0.47 10.22 25.08
C VAL A 589 1.34 10.95 26.06
N LEU A 590 1.40 12.27 25.92
CA LEU A 590 2.20 13.18 26.71
C LEU A 590 1.29 14.06 27.56
N ARG A 591 1.70 14.30 28.80
CA ARG A 591 1.09 15.27 29.70
C ARG A 591 2.10 16.35 30.03
N ARG A 592 1.62 17.56 30.22
CA ARG A 592 2.47 18.66 30.61
C ARG A 592 2.98 18.44 32.03
N ALA A 593 4.31 18.65 32.24
CA ALA A 593 4.97 18.50 33.54
C ALA A 593 4.58 19.58 34.54
#